data_84502a64710b10e8ef6479c2033b628b
#
_entry.id   84502a64710b10e8ef6479c2033b628b
#
_cell.length_a   1.000
_cell.length_b   1.000
_cell.length_c   1.000
_cell.angle_alpha   90.00
_cell.angle_beta   90.00
_cell.angle_gamma   90.00
#
_symmetry.space_group_name_H-M   'P 1'
#
loop_
_entity.id
_entity.type
_entity.pdbx_description
1 polymer ?
#
loop_
_entity_poly.entity_id
_entity_poly.type
_entity_poly.pdbx_seq_one_letter_code
_entity_poly.pdbx_strand_id
1 'polypeptide(L)'
;MFPQASERNDERPEDVAPGAEPAPAAEQPAAESRPDSVVSINRATLRSVDFRKARFDKFSLAGCLFVTCDFRAIRFDARYQPLFASLPQTTFRDCRFDGADMRRIRPAFARFEQCTFDDTSIDGWKTEASEFIGCRFAGALGTVTFYGKPVGPSGRAIPLERKHNDFAQNDFRDADLDHVIFTLGIDLSTQRLPLSERYVYLDRFPQRLTRASAQIGKWDVQEERVAGLDMLRELSGRYREQNQIFASRVGASGHAARVQTRVWSALEHASI
;
A
#
# COMPACT_ATOMS: atom_id res chain seq x y z
N MET A 1 0.85 -38.80 54.38
CA MET A 1 1.71 -39.74 55.09
C MET A 1 3.14 -39.37 54.74
N PHE A 2 3.78 -38.59 55.61
CA PHE A 2 5.24 -38.38 55.66
C PHE A 2 5.87 -39.54 56.38
N PRO A 3 7.15 -39.84 56.25
CA PRO A 3 8.24 -39.05 56.81
C PRO A 3 9.50 -38.94 55.90
N GLN A 4 10.30 -37.85 55.99
CA GLN A 4 11.51 -37.64 56.82
C GLN A 4 12.68 -38.58 56.45
N ALA A 5 13.93 -38.23 56.41
CA ALA A 5 14.79 -37.10 56.75
C ALA A 5 16.26 -37.52 56.54
N SER A 6 17.12 -36.51 56.42
CA SER A 6 18.52 -36.42 56.85
C SER A 6 19.59 -37.23 56.06
N GLU A 7 20.70 -36.71 55.69
CA GLU A 7 21.83 -36.30 56.56
C GLU A 7 22.78 -35.31 55.81
N ARG A 8 23.40 -34.49 56.63
CA ARG A 8 24.46 -33.50 56.33
C ARG A 8 25.79 -34.20 56.02
N ASN A 9 26.60 -33.62 55.20
CA ASN A 9 28.02 -33.59 55.43
C ASN A 9 28.65 -32.27 55.16
N ASP A 10 29.33 -31.79 56.17
CA ASP A 10 30.08 -30.56 56.35
C ASP A 10 31.50 -30.78 55.78
N GLU A 11 31.98 -29.93 54.90
CA GLU A 11 33.42 -29.71 54.76
C GLU A 11 33.66 -28.25 54.26
N ARG A 12 34.42 -27.52 55.05
CA ARG A 12 34.94 -26.16 54.84
C ARG A 12 36.36 -26.22 54.28
N PRO A 13 37.01 -25.08 54.03
CA PRO A 13 37.10 -24.38 52.76
C PRO A 13 38.56 -24.31 52.29
N GLU A 14 38.78 -24.17 51.01
CA GLU A 14 40.12 -23.81 50.53
C GLU A 14 40.12 -22.45 49.82
N ASP A 15 41.12 -21.70 50.16
CA ASP A 15 41.60 -20.38 49.78
C ASP A 15 41.27 -19.93 48.37
N VAL A 16 40.62 -18.78 48.24
CA VAL A 16 40.53 -18.00 47.04
C VAL A 16 41.44 -16.78 47.21
N ALA A 17 42.45 -16.70 46.36
CA ALA A 17 43.35 -15.54 46.24
C ALA A 17 42.57 -14.30 45.77
N PRO A 18 42.90 -13.12 46.27
CA PRO A 18 42.26 -11.86 45.82
C PRO A 18 42.92 -11.29 44.58
N GLY A 19 42.10 -10.81 43.65
CA GLY A 19 42.53 -9.78 42.73
C GLY A 19 42.54 -10.09 41.26
N ALA A 20 41.43 -9.83 40.62
CA ALA A 20 41.43 -9.24 39.28
C ALA A 20 40.24 -8.30 39.23
N GLU A 21 40.51 -7.01 39.27
CA GLU A 21 39.54 -5.98 38.93
C GLU A 21 39.05 -6.19 37.51
N PRO A 22 37.74 -6.11 37.23
CA PRO A 22 37.25 -6.11 35.86
C PRO A 22 37.74 -4.84 35.18
N ALA A 23 38.40 -5.03 34.06
CA ALA A 23 38.80 -3.93 33.18
C ALA A 23 37.56 -3.03 32.88
N PRO A 24 37.70 -1.72 32.82
CA PRO A 24 36.59 -0.82 32.52
C PRO A 24 36.05 -1.18 31.16
N ALA A 25 34.73 -1.40 31.13
CA ALA A 25 34.01 -1.60 29.89
C ALA A 25 34.30 -0.43 28.96
N ALA A 26 34.88 -0.72 27.79
CA ALA A 26 35.08 0.29 26.77
C ALA A 26 33.72 0.94 26.49
N GLU A 27 33.61 2.21 26.86
CA GLU A 27 32.48 3.04 26.46
C GLU A 27 32.44 3.03 24.94
N GLN A 28 31.44 2.34 24.39
CA GLN A 28 31.11 2.50 22.97
C GLN A 28 30.80 3.97 22.78
N PRO A 29 31.44 4.66 21.80
CA PRO A 29 31.13 6.05 21.56
C PRO A 29 29.65 6.14 21.28
N ALA A 30 28.93 6.93 22.06
CA ALA A 30 27.54 7.26 21.87
C ALA A 30 27.38 7.64 20.39
N ALA A 31 26.53 6.92 19.67
CA ALA A 31 26.25 7.25 18.28
C ALA A 31 25.85 8.71 18.24
N GLU A 32 26.72 9.55 17.70
CA GLU A 32 26.45 10.97 17.51
C GLU A 32 25.11 11.07 16.80
N SER A 33 24.12 11.58 17.50
CA SER A 33 22.81 11.87 16.92
C SER A 33 23.03 12.93 15.85
N ARG A 34 23.08 12.49 14.58
CA ARG A 34 23.07 13.44 13.46
C ARG A 34 21.84 14.31 13.62
N PRO A 35 21.96 15.63 13.48
CA PRO A 35 20.79 16.51 13.53
C PRO A 35 19.78 16.03 12.49
N ASP A 36 18.51 15.88 12.89
CA ASP A 36 17.42 15.46 12.01
C ASP A 36 17.35 16.39 10.80
N SER A 37 17.59 15.86 9.61
CA SER A 37 17.48 16.65 8.38
C SER A 37 15.99 16.83 8.02
N VAL A 38 15.42 17.90 8.56
CA VAL A 38 14.02 18.29 8.28
C VAL A 38 14.01 19.22 7.07
N VAL A 39 13.39 18.75 5.99
CA VAL A 39 13.22 19.55 4.77
C VAL A 39 11.74 19.82 4.55
N SER A 40 11.39 21.10 4.50
CA SER A 40 10.05 21.57 4.13
C SER A 40 10.17 22.51 2.94
N ILE A 41 9.53 22.16 1.82
CA ILE A 41 9.51 22.97 0.61
C ILE A 41 8.08 23.45 0.36
N ASN A 42 7.92 24.75 0.25
CA ASN A 42 6.62 25.37 0.05
C ASN A 42 6.63 26.30 -1.16
N ARG A 43 5.63 26.15 -2.03
CA ARG A 43 5.37 27.04 -3.20
C ARG A 43 6.60 27.24 -4.10
N ALA A 44 7.38 26.18 -4.28
CA ALA A 44 8.60 26.21 -5.08
C ALA A 44 8.40 25.45 -6.41
N THR A 45 9.12 25.88 -7.44
CA THR A 45 9.26 25.14 -8.69
C THR A 45 10.69 24.65 -8.82
N LEU A 46 10.85 23.32 -8.90
CA LEU A 46 12.13 22.64 -9.06
C LEU A 46 12.14 21.93 -10.42
N ARG A 47 13.20 22.12 -11.19
CA ARG A 47 13.35 21.51 -12.51
C ARG A 47 14.67 20.76 -12.60
N SER A 48 14.62 19.55 -13.14
CA SER A 48 15.80 18.72 -13.40
C SER A 48 16.74 18.53 -12.19
N VAL A 49 16.15 18.46 -10.99
CA VAL A 49 16.93 18.26 -9.76
C VAL A 49 17.14 16.75 -9.54
N ASP A 50 18.37 16.38 -9.23
CA ASP A 50 18.73 15.01 -8.88
C ASP A 50 18.67 14.81 -7.36
N PHE A 51 17.66 14.03 -6.91
CA PHE A 51 17.45 13.66 -5.51
C PHE A 51 17.95 12.25 -5.15
N ARG A 52 18.58 11.52 -6.08
CA ARG A 52 19.00 10.11 -5.86
C ARG A 52 19.92 9.91 -4.64
N LYS A 53 20.71 10.90 -4.32
CA LYS A 53 21.64 10.88 -3.16
C LYS A 53 21.09 11.61 -1.94
N ALA A 54 19.93 12.23 -2.07
CA ALA A 54 19.32 12.96 -0.96
C ALA A 54 18.85 11.99 0.14
N ARG A 55 19.05 12.38 1.37
CA ARG A 55 18.55 11.66 2.55
C ARG A 55 17.75 12.65 3.38
N PHE A 56 16.51 12.25 3.66
CA PHE A 56 15.61 13.09 4.44
C PHE A 56 15.10 12.30 5.64
N ASP A 57 15.25 12.84 6.82
CA ASP A 57 14.59 12.32 8.02
C ASP A 57 13.12 12.73 8.03
N LYS A 58 12.86 13.97 7.66
CA LYS A 58 11.50 14.48 7.47
C LYS A 58 11.44 15.33 6.19
N PHE A 59 10.52 14.97 5.31
CA PHE A 59 10.32 15.67 4.04
C PHE A 59 8.84 16.03 3.88
N SER A 60 8.54 17.32 3.79
CA SER A 60 7.17 17.79 3.62
C SER A 60 7.08 18.82 2.49
N LEU A 61 6.02 18.72 1.69
CA LEU A 61 5.81 19.54 0.51
C LEU A 61 4.43 20.17 0.53
N ALA A 62 4.33 21.43 0.10
CA ALA A 62 3.07 22.11 -0.08
C ALA A 62 3.12 23.09 -1.25
N GLY A 63 2.23 22.94 -2.24
CA GLY A 63 2.12 23.85 -3.38
C GLY A 63 3.33 23.90 -4.28
N CYS A 64 4.08 22.80 -4.37
CA CYS A 64 5.29 22.73 -5.19
C CYS A 64 5.00 22.17 -6.58
N LEU A 65 5.88 22.51 -7.55
CA LEU A 65 5.93 21.91 -8.87
C LEU A 65 7.32 21.33 -9.11
N PHE A 66 7.42 20.02 -9.24
CA PHE A 66 8.62 19.30 -9.65
C PHE A 66 8.48 18.89 -11.10
N VAL A 67 9.47 19.22 -11.93
CA VAL A 67 9.47 18.89 -13.35
C VAL A 67 10.76 18.19 -13.72
N THR A 68 10.68 17.02 -14.32
CA THR A 68 11.83 16.18 -14.75
C THR A 68 12.84 15.93 -13.63
N CYS A 69 12.37 15.81 -12.39
CA CYS A 69 13.23 15.54 -11.24
C CYS A 69 13.44 14.03 -11.07
N ASP A 70 14.63 13.68 -10.57
CA ASP A 70 15.06 12.29 -10.39
C ASP A 70 15.04 11.89 -8.92
N PHE A 71 14.04 11.08 -8.53
CA PHE A 71 13.88 10.52 -7.18
C PHE A 71 14.22 9.03 -7.12
N ARG A 72 14.89 8.48 -8.14
CA ARG A 72 15.21 7.05 -8.19
C ARG A 72 16.01 6.59 -6.98
N ALA A 73 15.66 5.41 -6.47
CA ALA A 73 16.31 4.79 -5.32
C ALA A 73 16.38 5.67 -4.06
N ILE A 74 15.59 6.75 -3.98
CA ILE A 74 15.49 7.56 -2.77
C ILE A 74 14.92 6.70 -1.62
N ARG A 75 15.39 6.97 -0.41
CA ARG A 75 14.91 6.31 0.81
C ARG A 75 14.57 7.34 1.86
N PHE A 76 13.47 7.12 2.55
CA PHE A 76 13.01 7.95 3.66
C PHE A 76 13.23 7.24 4.99
N ASP A 77 13.65 7.97 6.02
CA ASP A 77 13.88 7.38 7.34
C ASP A 77 12.59 6.84 7.95
N ALA A 78 12.75 5.75 8.69
CA ALA A 78 11.68 5.02 9.36
C ALA A 78 10.95 5.79 10.47
N ARG A 79 11.65 6.75 11.07
CA ARG A 79 11.19 7.42 12.30
C ARG A 79 10.02 8.37 12.07
N TYR A 80 9.84 8.85 10.86
CA TYR A 80 8.80 9.79 10.51
C TYR A 80 7.97 9.26 9.34
N GLN A 81 6.66 9.31 9.42
CA GLN A 81 5.79 9.16 8.27
C GLN A 81 5.61 10.55 7.64
N PRO A 82 6.45 10.94 6.67
CA PRO A 82 6.34 12.25 6.09
C PRO A 82 5.04 12.35 5.33
N LEU A 83 4.28 13.37 5.61
CA LEU A 83 3.23 13.82 4.75
C LEU A 83 3.90 14.33 3.47
N PHE A 84 3.99 13.48 2.46
CA PHE A 84 4.73 13.75 1.23
C PHE A 84 4.20 15.00 0.52
N ALA A 85 2.88 15.20 0.52
CA ALA A 85 2.28 16.42 -0.01
C ALA A 85 1.09 16.84 0.84
N SER A 86 1.13 18.08 1.32
CA SER A 86 0.00 18.76 1.98
C SER A 86 -0.70 19.73 1.02
N LEU A 87 -1.73 20.39 1.47
CA LEU A 87 -2.34 21.50 0.73
C LEU A 87 -1.49 22.79 0.88
N PRO A 88 -1.40 23.60 -0.17
CA PRO A 88 -1.88 23.40 -1.53
C PRO A 88 -1.25 22.18 -2.21
N GLN A 89 -1.94 21.60 -3.21
CA GLN A 89 -1.48 20.42 -3.92
C GLN A 89 -0.08 20.58 -4.51
N THR A 90 0.76 19.56 -4.35
CA THR A 90 2.07 19.47 -4.99
C THR A 90 1.96 18.60 -6.24
N THR A 91 2.54 19.07 -7.35
CA THR A 91 2.55 18.36 -8.62
C THR A 91 3.96 17.87 -8.96
N PHE A 92 4.04 16.60 -9.35
CA PHE A 92 5.22 15.98 -9.94
C PHE A 92 4.91 15.71 -11.42
N ARG A 93 5.71 16.27 -12.32
CA ARG A 93 5.55 16.09 -13.77
C ARG A 93 6.83 15.55 -14.38
N ASP A 94 6.72 14.48 -15.18
CA ASP A 94 7.85 13.81 -15.84
C ASP A 94 8.95 13.39 -14.84
N CYS A 95 8.58 13.08 -13.59
CA CYS A 95 9.51 12.71 -12.53
C CYS A 95 9.68 11.18 -12.46
N ARG A 96 10.84 10.73 -11.98
CA ARG A 96 11.19 9.33 -11.88
C ARG A 96 11.33 8.90 -10.42
N PHE A 97 10.57 7.88 -10.03
CA PHE A 97 10.60 7.26 -8.69
C PHE A 97 11.10 5.82 -8.72
N ASP A 98 11.64 5.36 -9.85
CA ASP A 98 12.02 3.97 -10.07
C ASP A 98 12.97 3.46 -8.97
N GLY A 99 12.69 2.30 -8.40
CA GLY A 99 13.47 1.69 -7.33
C GLY A 99 13.45 2.46 -6.00
N ALA A 100 12.61 3.50 -5.85
CA ALA A 100 12.48 4.23 -4.58
C ALA A 100 11.74 3.41 -3.52
N ASP A 101 12.13 3.56 -2.25
CA ASP A 101 11.37 3.02 -1.12
C ASP A 101 10.41 4.08 -0.56
N MET A 102 9.17 4.03 -1.02
CA MET A 102 8.11 4.96 -0.66
C MET A 102 7.05 4.37 0.28
N ARG A 103 7.25 3.17 0.84
CA ARG A 103 6.29 2.51 1.74
C ARG A 103 5.92 3.33 2.97
N ARG A 104 6.80 4.23 3.39
CA ARG A 104 6.64 5.07 4.58
C ARG A 104 6.13 6.47 4.27
N ILE A 105 5.85 6.75 3.01
CA ILE A 105 5.31 8.01 2.56
C ILE A 105 3.81 7.88 2.38
N ARG A 106 3.09 8.91 2.78
CA ARG A 106 1.68 9.08 2.42
C ARG A 106 1.62 10.06 1.25
N PRO A 107 1.19 9.62 0.04
CA PRO A 107 1.11 10.50 -1.12
C PRO A 107 0.14 11.66 -0.92
N ALA A 108 -0.85 11.50 -0.02
CA ALA A 108 -1.77 12.52 0.46
C ALA A 108 -2.43 13.32 -0.67
N PHE A 109 -2.04 14.59 -0.88
CA PHE A 109 -2.59 15.47 -1.91
C PHE A 109 -1.67 15.61 -3.13
N ALA A 110 -0.75 14.67 -3.34
CA ALA A 110 0.15 14.73 -4.49
C ALA A 110 -0.59 14.50 -5.81
N ARG A 111 -0.14 15.18 -6.86
CA ARG A 111 -0.53 14.95 -8.25
C ARG A 111 0.69 14.49 -9.02
N PHE A 112 0.59 13.33 -9.66
CA PHE A 112 1.64 12.74 -10.47
C PHE A 112 1.19 12.73 -11.93
N GLU A 113 1.96 13.40 -12.79
CA GLU A 113 1.71 13.49 -14.23
C GLU A 113 2.92 12.92 -14.99
N GLN A 114 2.70 11.92 -15.84
CA GLN A 114 3.75 11.30 -16.66
C GLN A 114 4.97 10.79 -15.85
N CYS A 115 4.72 10.37 -14.61
CA CYS A 115 5.77 9.86 -13.71
C CYS A 115 5.99 8.36 -13.89
N THR A 116 7.20 7.88 -13.53
CA THR A 116 7.52 6.45 -13.54
C THR A 116 7.72 5.91 -12.12
N PHE A 117 7.21 4.69 -11.90
CA PHE A 117 7.26 3.95 -10.63
C PHE A 117 7.68 2.49 -10.91
N ASP A 118 8.76 2.31 -11.68
CA ASP A 118 9.25 0.97 -12.00
C ASP A 118 10.00 0.41 -10.78
N ASP A 119 9.60 -0.79 -10.30
CA ASP A 119 10.15 -1.44 -9.10
C ASP A 119 10.15 -0.54 -7.85
N THR A 120 9.23 0.41 -7.78
CA THR A 120 9.06 1.30 -6.64
C THR A 120 8.31 0.58 -5.53
N SER A 121 8.86 0.60 -4.32
CA SER A 121 8.20 0.02 -3.15
C SER A 121 7.12 0.98 -2.63
N ILE A 122 5.86 0.70 -2.92
CA ILE A 122 4.68 1.48 -2.50
C ILE A 122 3.67 0.66 -1.68
N ASP A 123 4.08 -0.51 -1.20
CA ASP A 123 3.21 -1.36 -0.38
C ASP A 123 2.61 -0.60 0.80
N GLY A 124 1.32 -0.79 1.03
CA GLY A 124 0.56 -0.09 2.05
C GLY A 124 0.00 1.28 1.65
N TRP A 125 0.21 1.73 0.41
CA TRP A 125 -0.31 3.02 -0.03
C TRP A 125 -1.84 3.05 -0.09
N LYS A 126 -2.38 4.12 0.50
CA LYS A 126 -3.77 4.57 0.33
C LYS A 126 -3.71 5.95 -0.32
N THR A 127 -4.08 6.03 -1.59
CA THR A 127 -3.88 7.26 -2.37
C THR A 127 -4.94 8.34 -2.13
N GLU A 128 -5.73 8.17 -1.15
CA GLU A 128 -6.84 8.97 -0.62
C GLU A 128 -7.27 10.20 -1.45
N ALA A 129 -6.39 11.19 -1.57
CA ALA A 129 -6.63 12.42 -2.35
C ALA A 129 -5.53 12.68 -3.39
N SER A 130 -4.76 11.65 -3.77
CA SER A 130 -3.74 11.77 -4.80
C SER A 130 -4.31 11.54 -6.20
N GLU A 131 -3.64 12.09 -7.19
CA GLU A 131 -4.02 11.99 -8.60
C GLU A 131 -2.86 11.40 -9.40
N PHE A 132 -3.20 10.58 -10.42
CA PHE A 132 -2.23 9.91 -11.29
C PHE A 132 -2.69 9.97 -12.73
N ILE A 133 -1.95 10.65 -13.58
CA ILE A 133 -2.28 10.85 -14.99
C ILE A 133 -1.08 10.45 -15.86
N GLY A 134 -1.27 9.47 -16.72
CA GLY A 134 -0.24 9.01 -17.65
C GLY A 134 0.99 8.40 -16.96
N CYS A 135 0.86 7.95 -15.71
CA CYS A 135 1.95 7.36 -14.96
C CYS A 135 2.20 5.91 -15.40
N ARG A 136 3.45 5.47 -15.31
CA ARG A 136 3.82 4.08 -15.51
C ARG A 136 4.13 3.42 -14.17
N PHE A 137 3.62 2.19 -14.00
CA PHE A 137 3.88 1.31 -12.88
C PHE A 137 4.39 -0.04 -13.40
N ALA A 138 5.49 -0.55 -12.85
CA ALA A 138 6.01 -1.87 -13.16
C ALA A 138 6.53 -2.56 -11.89
N GLY A 139 6.60 -3.90 -11.92
CA GLY A 139 7.02 -4.70 -10.78
C GLY A 139 5.91 -4.92 -9.76
N ALA A 140 6.26 -5.38 -8.56
CA ALA A 140 5.31 -5.70 -7.50
C ALA A 140 4.89 -4.44 -6.72
N LEU A 141 3.62 -4.07 -6.80
CA LEU A 141 3.11 -2.90 -6.08
C LEU A 141 2.76 -3.20 -4.61
N GLY A 142 2.48 -4.47 -4.27
CA GLY A 142 2.01 -4.84 -2.94
C GLY A 142 0.56 -4.43 -2.68
N THR A 143 0.24 -4.15 -1.42
CA THR A 143 -1.12 -3.77 -1.01
C THR A 143 -1.35 -2.29 -1.24
N VAL A 144 -1.96 -1.93 -2.35
CA VAL A 144 -2.24 -0.53 -2.73
C VAL A 144 -3.73 -0.33 -2.96
N THR A 145 -4.27 0.79 -2.47
CA THR A 145 -5.64 1.22 -2.80
C THR A 145 -5.62 2.57 -3.50
N PHE A 146 -6.08 2.58 -4.75
CA PHE A 146 -6.32 3.79 -5.53
C PHE A 146 -7.77 4.23 -5.38
N TYR A 147 -7.98 5.53 -5.16
CA TYR A 147 -9.30 6.11 -4.91
C TYR A 147 -9.69 7.10 -6.02
N GLY A 148 -10.84 6.90 -6.64
CA GLY A 148 -11.38 7.81 -7.66
C GLY A 148 -12.04 9.07 -7.07
N LYS A 149 -12.26 9.11 -5.75
CA LYS A 149 -12.79 10.29 -5.05
C LYS A 149 -11.89 10.65 -3.88
N PRO A 150 -11.74 11.95 -3.58
CA PRO A 150 -11.01 12.37 -2.39
C PRO A 150 -11.67 11.84 -1.12
N VAL A 151 -10.90 11.13 -0.31
CA VAL A 151 -11.30 10.66 1.02
C VAL A 151 -10.22 10.99 2.02
N GLY A 152 -10.59 11.31 3.24
CA GLY A 152 -9.65 11.51 4.33
C GLY A 152 -9.24 10.21 5.00
N PRO A 153 -8.27 10.28 5.90
CA PRO A 153 -7.93 9.17 6.75
C PRO A 153 -9.19 8.58 7.42
N SER A 154 -9.31 7.25 7.41
CA SER A 154 -10.48 6.53 7.94
C SER A 154 -11.80 6.83 7.20
N GLY A 155 -11.73 7.25 5.91
CA GLY A 155 -12.90 7.48 5.07
C GLY A 155 -13.65 8.78 5.37
N ARG A 156 -13.07 9.69 6.14
CA ARG A 156 -13.67 11.01 6.41
C ARG A 156 -13.65 11.89 5.17
N ALA A 157 -14.67 12.73 5.00
CA ALA A 157 -14.68 13.74 3.96
C ALA A 157 -13.51 14.72 4.15
N ILE A 158 -12.85 15.08 3.07
CA ILE A 158 -11.82 16.12 3.06
C ILE A 158 -12.45 17.39 2.46
N PRO A 159 -12.17 18.58 3.00
CA PRO A 159 -12.64 19.84 2.43
C PRO A 159 -11.85 20.18 1.16
N LEU A 160 -12.13 19.47 0.07
CA LEU A 160 -11.62 19.77 -1.26
C LEU A 160 -12.78 20.17 -2.17
N GLU A 161 -12.54 21.16 -3.04
CA GLU A 161 -13.53 21.60 -4.02
C GLU A 161 -13.81 20.52 -5.08
N ARG A 162 -12.78 19.72 -5.44
CA ARG A 162 -12.91 18.64 -6.42
C ARG A 162 -13.68 17.45 -5.83
N LYS A 163 -14.55 16.86 -6.65
CA LYS A 163 -15.34 15.67 -6.29
C LYS A 163 -14.68 14.36 -6.71
N HIS A 164 -13.69 14.42 -7.59
CA HIS A 164 -12.99 13.26 -8.14
C HIS A 164 -11.48 13.49 -8.06
N ASN A 165 -10.73 12.41 -7.95
CA ASN A 165 -9.29 12.38 -8.20
C ASN A 165 -9.08 12.06 -9.67
N ASP A 166 -8.25 12.83 -10.37
CA ASP A 166 -7.87 12.52 -11.75
C ASP A 166 -7.04 11.22 -11.76
N PHE A 167 -7.55 10.21 -12.45
CA PHE A 167 -6.91 8.92 -12.59
C PHE A 167 -7.14 8.39 -14.00
N ALA A 168 -6.19 8.65 -14.91
CA ALA A 168 -6.36 8.34 -16.32
C ALA A 168 -5.06 8.02 -17.03
N GLN A 169 -5.15 7.18 -18.07
CA GLN A 169 -4.04 6.87 -18.99
C GLN A 169 -2.81 6.25 -18.30
N ASN A 170 -2.98 5.67 -17.11
CA ASN A 170 -1.88 5.01 -16.43
C ASN A 170 -1.57 3.64 -17.04
N ASP A 171 -0.29 3.29 -17.06
CA ASP A 171 0.20 2.05 -17.62
C ASP A 171 0.64 1.08 -16.51
N PHE A 172 -0.12 -0.01 -16.35
CA PHE A 172 0.11 -1.08 -15.39
C PHE A 172 0.47 -2.41 -16.07
N ARG A 173 0.73 -2.44 -17.38
CA ARG A 173 0.92 -3.69 -18.13
C ARG A 173 2.01 -4.59 -17.56
N ASP A 174 3.05 -3.98 -17.00
CA ASP A 174 4.20 -4.68 -16.42
C ASP A 174 4.14 -4.75 -14.88
N ALA A 175 3.00 -4.40 -14.28
CA ALA A 175 2.82 -4.40 -12.83
C ALA A 175 2.14 -5.68 -12.32
N ASP A 176 2.54 -6.15 -11.13
CA ASP A 176 1.79 -7.14 -10.37
C ASP A 176 0.72 -6.44 -9.52
N LEU A 177 -0.54 -6.74 -9.83
CA LEU A 177 -1.71 -6.12 -9.22
C LEU A 177 -2.48 -7.04 -8.26
N ASP A 178 -1.85 -8.07 -7.70
CA ASP A 178 -2.55 -9.07 -6.87
C ASP A 178 -3.30 -8.50 -5.68
N HIS A 179 -2.74 -7.50 -5.03
CA HIS A 179 -3.35 -6.86 -3.85
C HIS A 179 -3.71 -5.39 -4.09
N VAL A 180 -3.81 -5.01 -5.37
CA VAL A 180 -4.20 -3.66 -5.74
C VAL A 180 -5.71 -3.54 -5.85
N ILE A 181 -6.25 -2.47 -5.27
CA ILE A 181 -7.68 -2.16 -5.28
C ILE A 181 -7.88 -0.80 -5.96
N PHE A 182 -8.76 -0.78 -6.96
CA PHE A 182 -9.28 0.44 -7.55
C PHE A 182 -10.71 0.63 -7.04
N THR A 183 -11.02 1.79 -6.45
CA THR A 183 -12.33 2.01 -5.79
C THR A 183 -12.81 3.46 -5.93
N LEU A 184 -14.08 3.69 -5.64
CA LEU A 184 -14.72 5.01 -5.67
C LEU A 184 -14.74 5.67 -7.05
N GLY A 185 -15.07 4.89 -8.10
CA GLY A 185 -15.40 5.42 -9.42
C GLY A 185 -14.21 5.71 -10.33
N ILE A 186 -13.09 4.99 -10.17
CA ILE A 186 -12.01 5.00 -11.17
C ILE A 186 -12.51 4.37 -12.47
N ASP A 187 -12.33 5.06 -13.59
CA ASP A 187 -12.58 4.51 -14.92
C ASP A 187 -11.38 3.65 -15.35
N LEU A 188 -11.55 2.34 -15.29
CA LEU A 188 -10.51 1.38 -15.67
C LEU A 188 -10.37 1.23 -17.18
N SER A 189 -11.35 1.66 -17.99
CA SER A 189 -11.26 1.61 -19.45
C SER A 189 -10.20 2.57 -20.01
N THR A 190 -9.82 3.57 -19.26
CA THR A 190 -8.77 4.53 -19.61
C THR A 190 -7.37 4.09 -19.20
N GLN A 191 -7.25 2.95 -18.52
CA GLN A 191 -5.96 2.42 -18.03
C GLN A 191 -5.44 1.33 -18.97
N ARG A 192 -4.13 1.11 -18.96
CA ARG A 192 -3.50 -0.06 -19.61
C ARG A 192 -3.21 -1.10 -18.54
N LEU A 193 -4.02 -2.15 -18.50
CA LEU A 193 -3.96 -3.20 -17.47
C LEU A 193 -3.15 -4.42 -17.98
N PRO A 194 -2.57 -5.25 -17.07
CA PRO A 194 -1.88 -6.48 -17.46
C PRO A 194 -2.84 -7.46 -18.14
N LEU A 195 -2.36 -8.14 -19.16
CA LEU A 195 -3.09 -9.22 -19.84
C LEU A 195 -2.60 -10.56 -19.26
N SER A 196 -3.36 -11.14 -18.34
CA SER A 196 -3.06 -12.44 -17.73
C SER A 196 -4.33 -13.12 -17.24
N GLU A 197 -4.41 -14.43 -17.38
CA GLU A 197 -5.52 -15.25 -16.84
C GLU A 197 -5.64 -15.21 -15.30
N ARG A 198 -4.58 -14.74 -14.64
CA ARG A 198 -4.54 -14.51 -13.20
C ARG A 198 -5.52 -13.45 -12.75
N TYR A 199 -5.87 -12.53 -13.65
CA TYR A 199 -6.78 -11.42 -13.36
C TYR A 199 -8.12 -11.56 -14.05
N VAL A 200 -9.10 -10.87 -13.52
CA VAL A 200 -10.41 -10.69 -14.13
C VAL A 200 -10.71 -9.20 -14.27
N TYR A 201 -11.15 -8.81 -15.46
CA TYR A 201 -11.74 -7.50 -15.70
C TYR A 201 -13.25 -7.68 -15.90
N LEU A 202 -14.05 -6.96 -15.13
CA LEU A 202 -15.51 -6.98 -15.25
C LEU A 202 -16.02 -5.55 -15.40
N ASP A 203 -16.78 -5.33 -16.47
CA ASP A 203 -17.59 -4.13 -16.65
C ASP A 203 -18.96 -4.28 -15.98
N ARG A 204 -19.70 -3.19 -15.84
CA ARG A 204 -21.07 -3.19 -15.28
C ARG A 204 -21.17 -4.00 -13.99
N PHE A 205 -20.18 -3.84 -13.13
CA PHE A 205 -20.02 -4.66 -11.94
C PHE A 205 -21.23 -4.68 -11.00
N PRO A 206 -21.96 -3.56 -10.74
CA PRO A 206 -23.17 -3.60 -9.92
C PRO A 206 -24.27 -4.53 -10.48
N GLN A 207 -24.45 -4.54 -11.82
CA GLN A 207 -25.42 -5.41 -12.48
C GLN A 207 -24.99 -6.87 -12.39
N ARG A 208 -23.68 -7.15 -12.57
CA ARG A 208 -23.11 -8.49 -12.39
C ARG A 208 -23.29 -9.01 -10.97
N LEU A 209 -23.05 -8.18 -9.96
CA LEU A 209 -23.29 -8.52 -8.55
C LEU A 209 -24.73 -8.95 -8.31
N THR A 210 -25.70 -8.17 -8.81
CA THR A 210 -27.12 -8.48 -8.64
C THR A 210 -27.49 -9.83 -9.25
N ARG A 211 -27.04 -10.09 -10.47
CA ARG A 211 -27.32 -11.35 -11.17
C ARG A 211 -26.60 -12.55 -10.57
N ALA A 212 -25.32 -12.41 -10.24
CA ALA A 212 -24.55 -13.44 -9.57
C ALA A 212 -25.16 -13.79 -8.20
N SER A 213 -25.63 -12.79 -7.44
CA SER A 213 -26.34 -13.03 -6.17
C SER A 213 -27.59 -13.87 -6.35
N ALA A 214 -28.42 -13.56 -7.38
CA ALA A 214 -29.61 -14.34 -7.68
C ALA A 214 -29.27 -15.78 -8.13
N GLN A 215 -28.17 -15.97 -8.85
CA GLN A 215 -27.70 -17.30 -9.27
C GLN A 215 -27.14 -18.09 -8.09
N ILE A 216 -26.30 -17.50 -7.27
CA ILE A 216 -25.70 -18.12 -6.09
C ILE A 216 -26.79 -18.49 -5.06
N GLY A 217 -27.81 -17.64 -4.92
CA GLY A 217 -28.96 -17.92 -4.05
C GLY A 217 -29.71 -19.23 -4.38
N LYS A 218 -29.50 -19.82 -5.57
CA LYS A 218 -30.07 -21.08 -6.01
C LYS A 218 -29.11 -22.28 -5.88
N TRP A 219 -27.91 -22.12 -5.32
CA TRP A 219 -27.00 -23.24 -5.15
C TRP A 219 -27.57 -24.26 -4.15
N ASP A 220 -27.44 -25.53 -4.46
CA ASP A 220 -28.02 -26.61 -3.66
C ASP A 220 -27.32 -26.77 -2.30
N VAL A 221 -26.00 -26.62 -2.27
CA VAL A 221 -25.17 -26.75 -1.03
C VAL A 221 -25.28 -25.45 -0.24
N GLN A 222 -25.97 -25.52 0.90
CA GLN A 222 -26.22 -24.34 1.75
C GLN A 222 -24.94 -23.62 2.20
N GLU A 223 -23.91 -24.38 2.60
CA GLU A 223 -22.64 -23.80 3.05
C GLU A 223 -21.94 -23.02 1.93
N GLU A 224 -21.87 -23.60 0.71
CA GLU A 224 -21.29 -22.92 -0.45
C GLU A 224 -22.12 -21.69 -0.86
N ARG A 225 -23.44 -21.77 -0.75
CA ARG A 225 -24.33 -20.64 -1.02
C ARG A 225 -24.09 -19.47 -0.08
N VAL A 226 -23.99 -19.72 1.22
CA VAL A 226 -23.70 -18.69 2.23
C VAL A 226 -22.32 -18.08 1.98
N ALA A 227 -21.29 -18.90 1.83
CA ALA A 227 -19.94 -18.45 1.55
C ALA A 227 -19.83 -17.64 0.23
N GLY A 228 -20.57 -18.06 -0.82
CA GLY A 228 -20.61 -17.33 -2.08
C GLY A 228 -21.27 -15.96 -1.97
N LEU A 229 -22.37 -15.85 -1.23
CA LEU A 229 -23.03 -14.56 -0.97
C LEU A 229 -22.19 -13.65 -0.10
N ASP A 230 -21.46 -14.18 0.88
CA ASP A 230 -20.52 -13.44 1.70
C ASP A 230 -19.36 -12.89 0.88
N MET A 231 -18.79 -13.70 -0.01
CA MET A 231 -17.76 -13.24 -0.95
C MET A 231 -18.27 -12.10 -1.84
N LEU A 232 -19.50 -12.18 -2.38
CA LEU A 232 -20.07 -11.08 -3.16
C LEU A 232 -20.19 -9.78 -2.32
N ARG A 233 -20.57 -9.91 -1.05
CA ARG A 233 -20.68 -8.77 -0.14
C ARG A 233 -19.31 -8.13 0.13
N GLU A 234 -18.27 -8.95 0.33
CA GLU A 234 -16.89 -8.49 0.45
C GLU A 234 -16.42 -7.76 -0.80
N LEU A 235 -16.64 -8.34 -1.99
CA LEU A 235 -16.30 -7.71 -3.26
C LEU A 235 -17.03 -6.39 -3.46
N SER A 236 -18.33 -6.33 -3.13
CA SER A 236 -19.11 -5.08 -3.20
C SER A 236 -18.56 -3.99 -2.30
N GLY A 237 -18.13 -4.34 -1.09
CA GLY A 237 -17.50 -3.40 -0.16
C GLY A 237 -16.12 -2.93 -0.63
N ARG A 238 -15.30 -3.85 -1.16
CA ARG A 238 -13.94 -3.59 -1.65
C ARG A 238 -13.95 -2.68 -2.87
N TYR A 239 -14.83 -2.94 -3.82
CA TYR A 239 -14.98 -2.20 -5.09
C TYR A 239 -16.17 -1.22 -5.06
N ARG A 240 -16.30 -0.54 -3.93
CA ARG A 240 -17.42 0.40 -3.72
C ARG A 240 -17.47 1.48 -4.80
N GLU A 241 -18.65 1.75 -5.33
CA GLU A 241 -18.92 2.75 -6.35
C GLU A 241 -18.15 2.54 -7.68
N GLN A 242 -17.64 1.31 -7.93
CA GLN A 242 -17.01 0.95 -9.19
C GLN A 242 -18.01 0.40 -10.20
N ASN A 243 -17.94 0.92 -11.43
CA ASN A 243 -18.64 0.34 -12.56
C ASN A 243 -17.84 -0.79 -13.23
N GLN A 244 -16.52 -0.71 -13.12
CA GLN A 244 -15.56 -1.70 -13.62
C GLN A 244 -14.64 -2.14 -12.50
N ILE A 245 -14.30 -3.43 -12.46
CA ILE A 245 -13.30 -3.93 -11.54
C ILE A 245 -12.19 -4.67 -12.26
N PHE A 246 -11.00 -4.62 -11.68
CA PHE A 246 -9.87 -5.46 -12.01
C PHE A 246 -9.39 -6.15 -10.75
N ALA A 247 -9.39 -7.46 -10.73
CA ALA A 247 -9.12 -8.24 -9.53
C ALA A 247 -8.28 -9.48 -9.82
N SER A 248 -7.44 -9.87 -8.87
CA SER A 248 -6.80 -11.19 -8.88
C SER A 248 -7.83 -12.27 -8.56
N ARG A 249 -7.80 -13.38 -9.31
CA ARG A 249 -8.65 -14.56 -9.03
C ARG A 249 -8.19 -15.33 -7.81
N VAL A 250 -6.93 -15.17 -7.41
CA VAL A 250 -6.28 -15.94 -6.33
C VAL A 250 -6.14 -15.06 -5.10
N GLY A 251 -6.48 -15.62 -3.93
CA GLY A 251 -6.25 -14.93 -2.65
C GLY A 251 -7.18 -13.76 -2.36
N ALA A 252 -8.22 -13.55 -3.18
CA ALA A 252 -9.13 -12.42 -3.03
C ALA A 252 -10.00 -12.47 -1.76
N SER A 253 -10.15 -13.65 -1.15
CA SER A 253 -10.97 -13.84 0.06
C SER A 253 -10.50 -15.06 0.84
N GLY A 254 -10.88 -15.16 2.12
CA GLY A 254 -10.63 -16.33 2.97
C GLY A 254 -11.50 -17.56 2.64
N HIS A 255 -12.30 -17.51 1.57
CA HIS A 255 -13.21 -18.59 1.20
C HIS A 255 -12.50 -19.74 0.48
N ALA A 256 -13.08 -20.95 0.55
CA ALA A 256 -12.54 -22.12 -0.13
C ALA A 256 -12.38 -21.89 -1.64
N ALA A 257 -11.27 -22.38 -2.22
CA ALA A 257 -10.93 -22.17 -3.65
C ALA A 257 -12.10 -22.56 -4.60
N ARG A 258 -12.84 -23.66 -4.28
CA ARG A 258 -14.01 -24.08 -5.05
C ARG A 258 -15.11 -23.02 -5.06
N VAL A 259 -15.40 -22.39 -3.92
CA VAL A 259 -16.40 -21.31 -3.82
C VAL A 259 -15.94 -20.11 -4.61
N GLN A 260 -14.66 -19.70 -4.46
CA GLN A 260 -14.10 -18.59 -5.21
C GLN A 260 -14.24 -18.78 -6.72
N THR A 261 -13.85 -19.96 -7.24
CA THR A 261 -13.97 -20.27 -8.68
C THR A 261 -15.42 -20.17 -9.15
N ARG A 262 -16.38 -20.70 -8.39
CA ARG A 262 -17.80 -20.64 -8.74
C ARG A 262 -18.37 -19.22 -8.71
N VAL A 263 -17.93 -18.40 -7.74
CA VAL A 263 -18.34 -16.99 -7.65
C VAL A 263 -17.80 -16.18 -8.81
N TRP A 264 -16.51 -16.33 -9.15
CA TRP A 264 -15.94 -15.67 -10.33
C TRP A 264 -16.66 -16.09 -11.61
N SER A 265 -16.92 -17.38 -11.80
CA SER A 265 -17.71 -17.87 -12.95
C SER A 265 -19.09 -17.24 -13.00
N ALA A 266 -19.80 -17.13 -11.87
CA ALA A 266 -21.10 -16.50 -11.80
C ALA A 266 -21.07 -15.01 -12.17
N LEU A 267 -20.03 -14.29 -11.78
CA LEU A 267 -19.83 -12.87 -12.13
C LEU A 267 -19.49 -12.69 -13.61
N GLU A 268 -18.64 -13.54 -14.18
CA GLU A 268 -18.20 -13.46 -15.58
C GLU A 268 -19.33 -13.78 -16.55
N HIS A 269 -20.10 -14.83 -16.27
CA HIS A 269 -21.18 -15.30 -17.13
C HIS A 269 -22.54 -14.63 -16.82
N ALA A 270 -22.59 -13.66 -15.92
CA ALA A 270 -23.78 -12.88 -15.69
C ALA A 270 -24.18 -12.17 -17.00
N SER A 271 -25.17 -12.73 -17.73
CA SER A 271 -25.68 -12.13 -18.98
C SER A 271 -26.22 -10.72 -18.70
N ILE A 272 -25.66 -9.70 -19.29
CA ILE A 272 -25.99 -8.29 -19.01
C ILE A 272 -26.56 -7.65 -20.27
#